data_e9903d916dc4d21b0b622b849c015cd8
#
_entry.id   e9903d916dc4d21b0b622b849c015cd8
#
_cell.length_a   1.000
_cell.length_b   1.000
_cell.length_c   1.000
_cell.angle_alpha   90.00
_cell.angle_beta   90.00
_cell.angle_gamma   90.00
#
_symmetry.space_group_name_H-M   'P 1'
#
loop_
_entity.id
_entity.type
_entity.pdbx_description
1 polymer ?
#
loop_
_entity_poly.entity_id
_entity_poly.type
_entity_poly.pdbx_seq_one_letter_code
_entity_poly.pdbx_strand_id
1 'polypeptide(L)'
;MKYRVIQVIYTRYKLSTLQIAEQKKYLFICEYEVKIGDMIDSPTYATPCQVIDVFWSNSKPIAPNGQFIKTIVIDKINGKSVNQITNVINSSEKMKDNSMFSGIMSKYTG
;
A
#
# COMPACT_ATOMS: atom_id res chain seq x y z
N MET A 1 6.20 6.37 -15.24
CA MET A 1 5.48 6.25 -13.95
C MET A 1 5.53 4.81 -13.47
N LYS A 2 5.74 4.63 -12.18
CA LYS A 2 5.79 3.29 -11.60
C LYS A 2 4.60 3.04 -10.71
N TYR A 3 4.13 1.81 -10.73
CA TYR A 3 3.04 1.36 -9.87
C TYR A 3 3.61 0.42 -8.82
N ARG A 4 3.28 0.68 -7.55
CA ARG A 4 3.58 -0.28 -6.48
C ARG A 4 2.49 -1.33 -6.49
N VAL A 5 2.87 -2.59 -6.68
CA VAL A 5 1.94 -3.72 -6.68
C VAL A 5 2.21 -4.54 -5.43
N ILE A 6 1.15 -4.91 -4.75
CA ILE A 6 1.25 -5.76 -3.57
C ILE A 6 0.47 -7.03 -3.78
N GLN A 7 0.99 -8.11 -3.24
CA GLN A 7 0.27 -9.38 -3.17
C GLN A 7 -0.16 -9.58 -1.72
N VAL A 8 -1.43 -9.91 -1.53
CA VAL A 8 -2.00 -10.04 -0.20
C VAL A 8 -2.82 -11.32 -0.07
N ILE A 9 -3.04 -11.72 1.18
CA ILE A 9 -3.99 -12.75 1.55
C ILE A 9 -4.99 -12.13 2.54
N TYR A 10 -6.22 -12.61 2.56
CA TYR A 10 -7.21 -12.14 3.53
C TYR A 10 -7.09 -12.96 4.79
N THR A 11 -6.78 -12.30 5.88
CA THR A 11 -6.62 -12.98 7.18
C THR A 11 -6.74 -11.96 8.30
N ARG A 12 -7.36 -12.37 9.39
CA ARG A 12 -7.47 -11.52 10.59
C ARG A 12 -6.19 -11.51 11.40
N TYR A 13 -5.34 -12.50 11.19
CA TYR A 13 -4.11 -12.66 11.96
C TYR A 13 -2.95 -12.90 11.03
N LYS A 14 -1.79 -12.41 11.42
CA LYS A 14 -0.58 -12.59 10.64
C LYS A 14 -0.23 -14.07 10.59
N LEU A 15 -0.10 -14.61 9.37
CA LEU A 15 0.16 -16.02 9.15
C LEU A 15 1.65 -16.26 8.90
N SER A 16 2.08 -17.49 9.19
CA SER A 16 3.43 -17.95 8.89
C SER A 16 3.58 -18.27 7.40
N THR A 17 4.83 -18.45 6.96
CA THR A 17 5.12 -18.79 5.56
C THR A 17 4.38 -20.04 5.10
N LEU A 18 4.33 -21.08 5.95
CA LEU A 18 3.64 -22.31 5.60
C LEU A 18 2.14 -22.11 5.46
N GLN A 19 1.56 -21.32 6.35
CA GLN A 19 0.13 -21.03 6.29
C GLN A 19 -0.22 -20.18 5.07
N ILE A 20 0.66 -19.21 4.72
CA ILE A 20 0.47 -18.36 3.56
C ILE A 20 0.43 -19.19 2.28
N ALA A 21 1.26 -20.22 2.18
CA ALA A 21 1.36 -21.04 0.98
C ALA A 21 0.03 -21.66 0.56
N GLU A 22 -0.88 -21.89 1.51
CA GLU A 22 -2.17 -22.52 1.26
C GLU A 22 -3.30 -21.51 1.01
N GLN A 23 -3.01 -20.22 1.12
CA GLN A 23 -4.03 -19.18 0.98
C GLN A 23 -4.15 -18.72 -0.46
N LYS A 24 -5.37 -18.31 -0.84
CA LYS A 24 -5.58 -17.65 -2.11
C LYS A 24 -4.96 -16.26 -2.06
N LYS A 25 -4.23 -15.91 -3.13
CA LYS A 25 -3.48 -14.66 -3.19
C LYS A 25 -4.15 -13.68 -4.13
N TYR A 26 -4.07 -12.39 -3.80
CA TYR A 26 -4.70 -11.32 -4.55
C TYR A 26 -3.68 -10.23 -4.81
N LEU A 27 -3.82 -9.55 -5.94
CA LEU A 27 -2.94 -8.45 -6.34
C LEU A 27 -3.70 -7.14 -6.32
N PHE A 28 -3.05 -6.10 -5.82
CA PHE A 28 -3.58 -4.75 -5.82
C PHE A 28 -2.47 -3.76 -6.12
N ILE A 29 -2.85 -2.61 -6.70
CA ILE A 29 -1.99 -1.44 -6.73
C ILE A 29 -2.15 -0.77 -5.36
N CYS A 30 -1.04 -0.37 -4.76
CA CYS A 30 -1.05 0.28 -3.45
C CYS A 30 -0.39 1.64 -3.54
N GLU A 31 -1.11 2.67 -3.11
CA GLU A 31 -0.61 4.05 -3.14
C GLU A 31 0.18 4.42 -1.90
N TYR A 32 0.19 3.56 -0.90
CA TYR A 32 0.91 3.80 0.35
C TYR A 32 2.13 2.92 0.43
N GLU A 33 3.15 3.43 1.09
CA GLU A 33 4.36 2.64 1.33
C GLU A 33 4.05 1.54 2.35
N VAL A 34 4.18 0.29 1.91
CA VAL A 34 3.97 -0.88 2.75
C VAL A 34 5.10 -1.85 2.53
N LYS A 35 5.26 -2.79 3.44
CA LYS A 35 6.28 -3.83 3.33
C LYS A 35 5.67 -5.17 3.67
N ILE A 36 6.41 -6.21 3.30
CA ILE A 36 5.99 -7.59 3.56
C ILE A 36 5.76 -7.75 5.06
N GLY A 37 4.60 -8.32 5.40
CA GLY A 37 4.19 -8.52 6.78
C GLY A 37 3.25 -7.47 7.32
N ASP A 38 3.05 -6.35 6.62
CA ASP A 38 2.11 -5.34 7.07
C ASP A 38 0.69 -5.85 6.99
N MET A 39 -0.12 -5.46 7.97
CA MET A 39 -1.55 -5.78 8.02
C MET A 39 -2.34 -4.55 7.61
N ILE A 40 -3.21 -4.73 6.61
CA ILE A 40 -3.97 -3.63 6.01
C ILE A 40 -5.46 -3.82 6.29
N ASP A 41 -6.08 -2.76 6.79
CA ASP A 41 -7.54 -2.68 6.89
C ASP A 41 -8.07 -1.83 5.76
N SER A 42 -9.02 -2.38 5.01
CA SER A 42 -9.68 -1.67 3.91
C SER A 42 -11.16 -1.52 4.24
N PRO A 43 -11.75 -0.34 4.02
CA PRO A 43 -13.19 -0.18 4.22
C PRO A 43 -14.02 -0.97 3.21
N THR A 44 -13.39 -1.41 2.11
CA THR A 44 -14.08 -2.17 1.07
C THR A 44 -14.27 -3.63 1.45
N TYR A 45 -13.36 -4.19 2.25
CA TYR A 45 -13.36 -5.62 2.57
C TYR A 45 -13.53 -5.85 4.06
N ALA A 46 -14.35 -6.86 4.39
CA ALA A 46 -14.64 -7.16 5.80
C ALA A 46 -13.44 -7.76 6.53
N THR A 47 -12.58 -8.46 5.81
CA THR A 47 -11.42 -9.14 6.40
C THR A 47 -10.14 -8.36 6.09
N PRO A 48 -9.26 -8.13 7.05
CA PRO A 48 -7.97 -7.50 6.79
C PRO A 48 -7.10 -8.31 5.83
N CYS A 49 -6.06 -7.67 5.32
CA CYS A 49 -5.11 -8.29 4.40
C CYS A 49 -3.73 -8.30 5.02
N GLN A 50 -3.00 -9.38 4.80
CA GLN A 50 -1.57 -9.43 5.10
C GLN A 50 -0.80 -9.28 3.79
N VAL A 51 0.14 -8.33 3.77
CA VAL A 51 1.01 -8.12 2.60
C VAL A 51 2.06 -9.22 2.59
N ILE A 52 2.13 -9.97 1.49
CA ILE A 52 3.08 -11.08 1.37
C ILE A 52 4.14 -10.83 0.29
N ASP A 53 3.92 -9.82 -0.56
CA ASP A 53 4.92 -9.41 -1.54
C ASP A 53 4.68 -7.97 -1.96
N VAL A 54 5.76 -7.26 -2.33
CA VAL A 54 5.70 -5.89 -2.83
C VAL A 54 6.66 -5.80 -4.00
N PHE A 55 6.17 -5.32 -5.14
CA PHE A 55 7.05 -5.11 -6.28
C PHE A 55 6.56 -3.92 -7.11
N TRP A 56 7.40 -3.50 -8.06
CA TRP A 56 7.12 -2.33 -8.89
C TRP A 56 6.86 -2.74 -10.32
N SER A 57 5.94 -2.03 -10.97
CA SER A 57 5.63 -2.20 -12.39
C SER A 57 5.76 -0.87 -13.09
N ASN A 58 6.39 -0.85 -14.27
CA ASN A 58 6.53 0.37 -15.08
C ASN A 58 5.26 0.69 -15.84
N SER A 59 4.37 -0.28 -16.01
CA SER A 59 3.09 -0.09 -16.69
C SER A 59 1.97 -0.51 -15.76
N LYS A 60 0.74 -0.06 -16.06
CA LYS A 60 -0.41 -0.41 -15.25
C LYS A 60 -0.60 -1.93 -15.30
N PRO A 61 -0.56 -2.61 -14.15
CA PRO A 61 -0.56 -4.07 -14.14
C PRO A 61 -1.91 -4.66 -14.55
N ILE A 62 -1.83 -5.83 -15.17
CA ILE A 62 -2.99 -6.56 -15.69
C ILE A 62 -3.01 -7.93 -15.02
N ALA A 63 -4.20 -8.32 -14.53
CA ALA A 63 -4.40 -9.64 -13.95
C ALA A 63 -4.45 -10.71 -15.04
N PRO A 64 -4.29 -12.01 -14.66
CA PRO A 64 -4.36 -13.09 -15.63
C PRO A 64 -5.64 -13.14 -16.44
N ASN A 65 -6.75 -12.60 -15.93
CA ASN A 65 -8.01 -12.55 -16.66
C ASN A 65 -8.09 -11.41 -17.67
N GLY A 66 -7.00 -10.65 -17.87
CA GLY A 66 -6.93 -9.57 -18.84
C GLY A 66 -7.44 -8.22 -18.35
N GLN A 67 -7.91 -8.14 -17.11
CA GLN A 67 -8.41 -6.89 -16.55
C GLN A 67 -7.32 -6.18 -15.75
N PHE A 68 -7.40 -4.85 -15.68
CA PHE A 68 -6.47 -4.08 -14.86
C PHE A 68 -6.63 -4.42 -13.39
N ILE A 69 -5.50 -4.47 -12.68
CA ILE A 69 -5.49 -4.69 -11.24
C ILE A 69 -6.00 -3.41 -10.57
N LYS A 70 -6.86 -3.57 -9.57
CA LYS A 70 -7.46 -2.45 -8.88
C LYS A 70 -6.52 -1.87 -7.83
N THR A 71 -6.69 -0.58 -7.55
CA THR A 71 -6.02 0.07 -6.42
C THR A 71 -6.81 -0.23 -5.16
N ILE A 72 -6.12 -0.71 -4.12
CA ILE A 72 -6.79 -1.00 -2.85
C ILE A 72 -7.02 0.31 -2.09
N VAL A 73 -8.22 0.45 -1.55
CA VAL A 73 -8.54 1.56 -0.64
C VAL A 73 -8.13 1.12 0.76
N ILE A 74 -7.32 1.91 1.42
CA ILE A 74 -6.75 1.55 2.72
C ILE A 74 -7.21 2.53 3.79
N ASP A 75 -7.64 1.99 4.92
CA ASP A 75 -8.05 2.76 6.09
C ASP A 75 -6.96 2.78 7.15
N LYS A 76 -6.36 1.62 7.42
CA LYS A 76 -5.30 1.49 8.42
C LYS A 76 -4.21 0.55 7.94
N ILE A 77 -3.00 0.82 8.39
CA ILE A 77 -1.85 -0.07 8.19
C ILE A 77 -1.27 -0.35 9.57
N ASN A 78 -1.22 -1.63 9.96
CA ASN A 78 -0.76 -2.06 11.27
C ASN A 78 -1.48 -1.33 12.41
N GLY A 79 -2.79 -1.10 12.22
CA GLY A 79 -3.61 -0.44 13.23
C GLY A 79 -3.52 1.06 13.27
N LYS A 80 -2.71 1.69 12.40
CA LYS A 80 -2.56 3.14 12.35
C LYS A 80 -3.32 3.70 11.17
N SER A 81 -4.03 4.80 11.39
CA SER A 81 -4.79 5.48 10.35
C SER A 81 -3.86 5.97 9.23
N VAL A 82 -4.25 5.73 7.98
CA VAL A 82 -3.48 6.18 6.83
C VAL A 82 -3.43 7.70 6.72
N ASN A 83 -4.37 8.41 7.31
CA ASN A 83 -4.33 9.88 7.29
C ASN A 83 -3.08 10.40 7.97
N GLN A 84 -2.68 9.80 9.08
CA GLN A 84 -1.45 10.16 9.77
C GLN A 84 -0.22 9.79 8.95
N ILE A 85 -0.25 8.60 8.35
CA ILE A 85 0.85 8.11 7.51
C ILE A 85 1.01 9.01 6.29
N THR A 86 -0.10 9.36 5.64
CA THR A 86 -0.10 10.21 4.46
C THR A 86 0.48 11.58 4.76
N ASN A 87 0.12 12.17 5.90
CA ASN A 87 0.64 13.48 6.27
C ASN A 87 2.16 13.45 6.43
N VAL A 88 2.70 12.40 7.02
CA VAL A 88 4.14 12.26 7.16
C VAL A 88 4.81 12.13 5.80
N ILE A 89 4.26 11.31 4.92
CA ILE A 89 4.82 11.12 3.58
C ILE A 89 4.78 12.42 2.79
N ASN A 90 3.66 13.13 2.83
CA ASN A 90 3.52 14.38 2.09
C ASN A 90 4.51 15.43 2.55
N SER A 91 4.74 15.53 3.84
CA SER A 91 5.70 16.49 4.35
C SER A 91 7.12 16.18 3.92
N SER A 92 7.43 14.94 3.57
CA SER A 92 8.77 14.56 3.11
C SER A 92 8.94 14.70 1.60
N GLU A 93 7.87 14.69 0.84
CA GLU A 93 7.96 14.68 -0.63
C GLU A 93 7.73 16.03 -1.26
N LYS A 94 6.86 16.77 -0.70
CA LYS A 94 6.45 17.99 -1.35
C LYS A 94 7.26 19.16 -0.93
N MET A 95 7.49 18.81 -1.23
CA MET A 95 7.89 19.27 -1.11
C MET A 95 8.34 19.26 -2.05
N LYS A 96 7.98 19.02 -2.67
CA LYS A 96 7.98 18.80 -3.36
C LYS A 96 7.42 19.07 -3.80
N ASP A 97 7.37 19.28 -3.73
CA ASP A 97 6.66 19.51 -3.68
C ASP A 97 6.66 20.15 -3.17
N ASN A 98 6.93 20.55 -3.45
CA ASN A 98 6.53 20.93 -2.73
C ASN A 98 6.58 21.31 -2.23
N SER A 99 6.93 21.58 -2.48
CA SER A 99 6.62 21.65 -1.68
C SER A 99 6.73 21.90 -0.93
N MET A 100 6.88 22.05 -1.14
CA MET A 100 6.62 21.92 -0.25
C MET A 100 6.92 22.05 0.40
N PHE A 101 7.14 22.22 0.11
CA PHE A 101 7.27 22.12 0.99
C PHE A 101 7.54 22.50 1.35
N SER A 102 7.70 22.38 0.78
CA SER A 102 7.73 22.51 1.36
C SER A 102 7.95 22.71 1.97
N GLY A 103 8.29 22.87 1.77
CA GLY A 103 8.00 22.84 2.38
C GLY A 103 8.44 22.96 2.94
N ILE A 104 8.62 23.01 2.76
CA ILE A 104 8.69 22.89 3.33
C ILE A 104 9.12 23.08 3.63
N MET A 105 9.39 22.99 3.21
CA MET A 105 9.45 22.99 3.58
C MET A 105 9.72 23.19 3.72
N SER A 106 10.01 23.09 3.17
CA SER A 106 9.89 23.16 3.47
C SER A 106 10.35 23.42 3.75
N LYS A 107 10.58 23.50 3.41
CA LYS A 107 10.57 23.53 3.74
C LYS A 107 10.79 23.47 3.94
N TYR A 108 11.01 23.65 3.49
CA TYR A 108 10.87 23.40 3.82
C TYR A 108 10.89 23.67 3.68
N THR A 109 10.99 23.53 2.93
CA THR A 109 10.65 23.64 2.95
C THR A 109 10.53 23.74 2.84
N GLY A 110 10.79 23.83 2.30
CA GLY A 110 10.23 23.70 2.21
C GLY A 110 10.26 23.75 2.24
#